data_0a53386250381d5b819010ffe8644959
#
_entry.id   0a53386250381d5b819010ffe8644959
#
_cell.length_a   1.000
_cell.length_b   1.000
_cell.length_c   1.000
_cell.angle_alpha   90.00
_cell.angle_beta   90.00
_cell.angle_gamma   90.00
#
_symmetry.space_group_name_H-M   'P 1'
#
loop_
_entity.id
_entity.type
_entity.pdbx_description
1 polymer ?
#
loop_
_entity_poly.entity_id
_entity_poly.type
_entity_poly.pdbx_seq_one_letter_code
_entity_poly.pdbx_strand_id
1 'polypeptide(L)' 'MRALEGLKTFANEQHVRAAFMHTLQNDEIAGIRIEAIDALLARNPKDPELAKKLTEATKEDDNLYIRSKVLQFVGTTK' A
#
# COMPACT_ATOMS: atom_id res chain seq x y z
N MET A 1 -28.61 -2.45 11.28
CA MET A 1 -28.05 -1.98 10.01
C MET A 1 -27.02 -0.87 10.18
N ARG A 2 -27.37 0.14 10.92
CA ARG A 2 -26.45 1.26 11.10
C ARG A 2 -25.18 0.87 11.80
N ALA A 3 -25.29 0.06 12.84
CA ALA A 3 -24.13 -0.40 13.56
C ALA A 3 -23.20 -1.20 12.64
N LEU A 4 -23.81 -1.97 11.75
CA LEU A 4 -23.03 -2.74 10.79
C LEU A 4 -22.29 -1.83 9.83
N GLU A 5 -22.91 -0.72 9.45
CA GLU A 5 -22.25 0.22 8.56
C GLU A 5 -21.05 0.88 9.23
N GLY A 6 -21.18 1.22 10.51
CA GLY A 6 -20.06 1.77 11.24
C GLY A 6 -18.90 0.81 11.34
N LEU A 7 -19.20 -0.44 11.68
CA LEU A 7 -18.18 -1.47 11.74
C LEU A 7 -17.58 -1.71 10.37
N LYS A 8 -18.41 -1.65 9.35
CA LYS A 8 -17.96 -1.84 7.99
C LYS A 8 -16.96 -0.78 7.57
N THR A 9 -17.16 0.44 8.03
CA THR A 9 -16.25 1.52 7.70
C THR A 9 -14.86 1.27 8.27
N PHE A 10 -14.78 0.84 9.53
CA PHE A 10 -13.49 0.48 10.13
C PHE A 10 -12.88 -0.71 9.42
N ALA A 11 -13.68 -1.75 9.21
CA ALA A 11 -13.20 -2.94 8.54
C ALA A 11 -12.71 -2.60 7.14
N ASN A 12 -13.37 -1.65 6.46
CA ASN A 12 -13.00 -1.25 5.12
C ASN A 12 -11.61 -0.64 5.05
N GLU A 13 -11.22 0.14 6.06
CA GLU A 13 -9.87 0.72 6.04
C GLU A 13 -8.83 -0.37 6.03
N GLN A 14 -8.98 -1.36 6.89
CA GLN A 14 -8.03 -2.46 6.94
C GLN A 14 -8.13 -3.36 5.71
N HIS A 15 -9.34 -3.61 5.25
CA HIS A 15 -9.55 -4.43 4.07
C HIS A 15 -8.98 -3.76 2.82
N VAL A 16 -9.18 -2.46 2.69
CA VAL A 16 -8.65 -1.72 1.55
C VAL A 16 -7.12 -1.77 1.56
N ARG A 17 -6.54 -1.55 2.73
CA ARG A 17 -5.09 -1.62 2.87
C ARG A 17 -4.57 -3.01 2.49
N ALA A 18 -5.21 -4.04 3.01
CA ALA A 18 -4.81 -5.41 2.71
C ALA A 18 -4.97 -5.74 1.23
N ALA A 19 -6.05 -5.24 0.62
CA ALA A 19 -6.28 -5.48 -0.80
C ALA A 19 -5.20 -4.81 -1.65
N PHE A 20 -4.84 -3.57 -1.33
CA PHE A 20 -3.78 -2.89 -2.06
C PHE A 20 -2.43 -3.58 -1.86
N MET A 21 -2.15 -4.02 -0.63
CA MET A 21 -0.91 -4.76 -0.38
C MET A 21 -0.86 -6.04 -1.18
N HIS A 22 -1.97 -6.77 -1.23
CA HIS A 22 -2.04 -8.00 -2.00
C HIS A 22 -1.83 -7.72 -3.48
N THR A 23 -2.46 -6.67 -3.99
CA THR A 23 -2.35 -6.30 -5.38
C THR A 23 -0.91 -5.97 -5.76
N LEU A 24 -0.25 -5.15 -4.94
CA LEU A 24 1.10 -4.74 -5.28
C LEU A 24 2.10 -5.89 -5.18
N GLN A 25 1.78 -6.91 -4.41
CA GLN A 25 2.66 -8.07 -4.29
C GLN A 25 2.43 -9.11 -5.39
N ASN A 26 1.20 -9.21 -5.88
CA ASN A 26 0.83 -10.37 -6.69
C ASN A 26 0.33 -10.06 -8.09
N ASP A 27 -0.05 -8.81 -8.37
CA ASP A 27 -0.58 -8.50 -9.69
C ASP A 27 0.54 -8.51 -10.72
N GLU A 28 0.28 -9.15 -11.85
CA GLU A 28 1.28 -9.27 -12.91
C GLU A 28 1.46 -7.98 -13.69
N ILE A 29 0.49 -7.09 -13.64
CA ILE A 29 0.52 -5.85 -14.41
C ILE A 29 1.16 -4.75 -13.59
N ALA A 30 2.32 -4.28 -14.01
CA ALA A 30 3.07 -3.28 -13.25
C ALA A 30 2.27 -2.01 -13.02
N GLY A 31 1.48 -1.57 -14.01
CA GLY A 31 0.66 -0.37 -13.84
C GLY A 31 -0.33 -0.49 -12.71
N ILE A 32 -0.90 -1.68 -12.52
CA ILE A 32 -1.85 -1.91 -11.44
C ILE A 32 -1.12 -1.93 -10.10
N ARG A 33 0.07 -2.52 -10.05
CA ARG A 33 0.87 -2.49 -8.83
C ARG A 33 1.23 -1.06 -8.43
N ILE A 34 1.56 -0.23 -9.43
CA ILE A 34 1.86 1.17 -9.18
C ILE A 34 0.65 1.91 -8.63
N GLU A 35 -0.52 1.68 -9.20
CA GLU A 35 -1.74 2.29 -8.69
C GLU A 35 -2.01 1.91 -7.24
N ALA A 36 -1.78 0.64 -6.91
CA ALA A 36 -1.98 0.19 -5.54
C ALA A 36 -1.04 0.90 -4.57
N ILE A 37 0.21 1.05 -4.95
CA ILE A 37 1.18 1.76 -4.12
C ILE A 37 0.78 3.23 -3.97
N ASP A 38 0.42 3.88 -5.07
CA ASP A 38 0.03 5.29 -5.01
C ASP A 38 -1.17 5.49 -4.10
N ALA A 39 -2.13 4.58 -4.15
CA ALA A 39 -3.31 4.66 -3.29
C ALA A 39 -2.92 4.49 -1.82
N LEU A 40 -2.02 3.56 -1.53
CA LEU A 40 -1.57 3.35 -0.16
C LEU A 40 -0.83 4.57 0.38
N LEU A 41 0.04 5.15 -0.43
CA LEU A 41 0.82 6.31 0.00
C LEU A 41 -0.06 7.53 0.19
N ALA A 42 -1.06 7.71 -0.66
CA ALA A 42 -1.97 8.85 -0.52
C ALA A 42 -2.78 8.76 0.76
N ARG A 43 -3.11 7.57 1.19
CA ARG A 43 -3.89 7.38 2.42
C ARG A 43 -3.04 7.44 3.68
N ASN A 44 -1.75 7.15 3.55
CA ASN A 44 -0.86 7.01 4.70
C ASN A 44 0.44 7.74 4.46
N PRO A 45 0.41 9.07 4.35
CA PRO A 45 1.59 9.82 3.88
C PRO A 45 2.80 9.76 4.80
N LYS A 46 2.60 9.47 6.07
CA LYS A 46 3.73 9.37 7.01
C LYS A 46 3.49 8.21 7.97
N ASP A 47 3.66 7.01 7.47
CA ASP A 47 3.43 5.80 8.25
C ASP A 47 4.68 4.92 8.17
N PRO A 48 5.55 4.96 9.20
CA PRO A 48 6.78 4.17 9.15
C PRO A 48 6.53 2.67 9.11
N GLU A 49 5.43 2.21 9.69
CA GLU A 49 5.12 0.80 9.64
C GLU A 49 4.76 0.36 8.23
N LEU A 50 3.99 1.20 7.53
CA LEU A 50 3.68 0.93 6.14
C LEU A 50 4.94 0.96 5.29
N ALA A 51 5.86 1.89 5.59
CA ALA A 51 7.12 1.95 4.86
C ALA A 51 7.89 0.65 4.97
N LYS A 52 7.93 0.08 6.16
CA LYS A 52 8.58 -1.21 6.38
C LYS A 52 7.91 -2.30 5.56
N LYS A 53 6.60 -2.36 5.61
CA LYS A 53 5.85 -3.38 4.88
C LYS A 53 6.05 -3.25 3.39
N LEU A 54 6.05 -2.03 2.88
CA LEU A 54 6.24 -1.79 1.46
C LEU A 54 7.64 -2.19 1.02
N THR A 55 8.63 -1.90 1.84
CA THR A 55 10.00 -2.29 1.53
C THR A 55 10.10 -3.81 1.38
N GLU A 56 9.51 -4.54 2.33
CA GLU A 56 9.51 -5.99 2.25
C GLU A 56 8.73 -6.50 1.04
N ALA A 57 7.58 -5.90 0.78
CA ALA A 57 6.71 -6.37 -0.28
C ALA A 57 7.30 -6.15 -1.67
N THR A 58 8.14 -5.13 -1.83
CA THR A 58 8.65 -4.75 -3.15
C THR A 58 10.12 -5.01 -3.34
N LYS A 59 10.77 -5.64 -2.37
CA LYS A 59 12.23 -5.79 -2.48
C LYS A 59 12.64 -6.65 -3.65
N GLU A 60 11.78 -7.54 -4.11
CA GLU A 60 12.07 -8.39 -5.26
C GLU A 60 11.30 -7.97 -6.50
N ASP A 61 10.67 -6.82 -6.47
CA ASP A 61 9.94 -6.32 -7.62
C ASP A 61 10.92 -5.84 -8.68
N ASP A 62 10.73 -6.30 -9.92
CA ASP A 62 11.59 -5.93 -11.03
C ASP A 62 11.41 -4.49 -11.48
N ASN A 63 10.29 -3.88 -11.13
CA ASN A 63 9.96 -2.56 -11.63
C ASN A 63 10.69 -1.49 -10.85
N LEU A 64 11.59 -0.78 -11.54
CA LEU A 64 12.40 0.26 -10.89
C LEU A 64 11.57 1.42 -10.39
N TYR A 65 10.48 1.75 -11.07
CA TYR A 65 9.62 2.84 -10.64
C TYR A 65 8.99 2.52 -9.27
N ILE A 66 8.52 1.27 -9.13
CA ILE A 66 7.92 0.84 -7.86
C ILE A 66 8.95 0.92 -6.74
N ARG A 67 10.14 0.40 -6.98
CA ARG A 67 11.18 0.40 -5.96
C ARG A 67 11.60 1.83 -5.59
N SER A 68 11.70 2.70 -6.59
CA SER A 68 12.04 4.10 -6.33
C SER A 68 10.98 4.80 -5.51
N LYS A 69 9.71 4.55 -5.81
CA LYS A 69 8.61 5.13 -5.06
C LYS A 69 8.67 4.74 -3.59
N VAL A 70 8.91 3.47 -3.34
CA VAL A 70 8.97 2.97 -1.97
C VAL A 70 10.17 3.59 -1.25
N LEU A 71 11.30 3.69 -1.90
CA LEU A 71 12.47 4.30 -1.29
C LEU A 71 12.23 5.77 -0.93
N GLN A 72 11.55 6.50 -1.82
CA GLN A 72 11.21 7.88 -1.53
C GLN A 72 10.29 7.97 -0.31
N PHE A 73 9.31 7.09 -0.25
CA PHE A 73 8.38 7.06 0.87
C PHE A 73 9.11 6.78 2.18
N VAL A 74 9.99 5.79 2.16
CA VAL A 74 10.78 5.46 3.35
C VAL A 74 11.57 6.69 3.80
N GLY A 75 12.16 7.42 2.86
CA GLY A 75 12.90 8.62 3.19
C GLY A 75 12.07 9.68 3.87
N THR A 76 10.79 9.80 3.50
CA THR A 76 9.92 10.82 4.08
C THR A 76 9.36 10.43 5.44
N THR A 77 9.43 9.17 5.82
CA THR A 77 8.88 8.71 7.10
C THR A 77 9.91 8.63 8.21
N LYS A 78 11.14 8.94 7.93
CA LYS A 78 12.21 8.90 8.96
C LYS A 78 12.10 9.96 10.02
#